data_82262ff119bc9ce33c9d76b4c2ebbd8d
#
_entry.id   82262ff119bc9ce33c9d76b4c2ebbd8d
#
_cell.length_a   1.000
_cell.length_b   1.000
_cell.length_c   1.000
_cell.angle_alpha   90.00
_cell.angle_beta   90.00
_cell.angle_gamma   90.00
#
_symmetry.space_group_name_H-M   'P 1'
#
loop_
_entity.id
_entity.type
_entity.pdbx_description
1 polymer ?
#
loop_
_entity_poly.entity_id
_entity_poly.type
_entity_poly.pdbx_seq_one_letter_code
_entity_poly.pdbx_strand_id
1 'polypeptide(L)' 'MKRFEELKSMLDSLEGDFEKFYDKDNNAAGTRVRKGMQDLKNLAQEIRLEVQDIKNKG' A
#
# COMPACT_ATOMS: atom_id res chain seq x y z
N MET A 1 -13.73 0.32 9.28
CA MET A 1 -14.00 0.13 7.84
C MET A 1 -12.98 -0.80 7.24
N LYS A 2 -13.46 -1.81 6.58
CA LYS A 2 -12.63 -2.90 6.05
C LYS A 2 -11.53 -2.42 5.09
N ARG A 3 -11.88 -1.55 4.16
CA ARG A 3 -10.93 -1.03 3.18
C ARG A 3 -9.84 -0.17 3.82
N PHE A 4 -10.23 0.65 4.78
CA PHE A 4 -9.25 1.48 5.47
C PHE A 4 -8.28 0.64 6.30
N GLU A 5 -8.80 -0.37 6.97
CA GLU A 5 -7.97 -1.29 7.76
C GLU A 5 -7.02 -2.08 6.87
N GLU A 6 -7.48 -2.50 5.71
CA GLU A 6 -6.67 -3.19 4.71
C GLU A 6 -5.50 -2.31 4.26
N LEU A 7 -5.80 -1.05 3.94
CA LEU A 7 -4.79 -0.08 3.53
C LEU A 7 -3.78 0.16 4.64
N LYS A 8 -4.25 0.36 5.85
CA LYS A 8 -3.40 0.60 7.01
C LYS A 8 -2.50 -0.60 7.29
N SER A 9 -3.06 -1.80 7.24
CA SER A 9 -2.31 -3.03 7.43
C SER A 9 -1.19 -3.18 6.41
N MET A 10 -1.48 -2.86 5.15
CA MET A 10 -0.50 -2.92 4.09
C MET A 10 0.64 -1.94 4.34
N LEU A 11 0.31 -0.71 4.73
CA LEU A 11 1.32 0.30 5.06
C LEU A 11 2.17 -0.13 6.25
N ASP A 12 1.52 -0.62 7.30
CA ASP A 12 2.23 -1.07 8.50
C ASP A 12 3.21 -2.20 8.19
N SER A 13 2.84 -3.09 7.28
CA SER A 13 3.70 -4.22 6.91
C SER A 13 4.96 -3.78 6.18
N LEU A 14 4.96 -2.58 5.62
CA LEU A 14 6.11 -2.05 4.88
C LEU A 14 7.07 -1.24 5.74
N GLU A 15 6.67 -0.88 6.95
CA GLU A 15 7.46 0.01 7.80
C GLU A 15 8.88 -0.49 8.02
N GLY A 16 9.03 -1.77 8.35
CA GLY A 16 10.35 -2.35 8.59
C GLY A 16 11.25 -2.33 7.36
N ASP A 17 10.68 -2.58 6.19
CA ASP A 17 11.44 -2.55 4.94
C ASP A 17 11.85 -1.14 4.55
N PHE A 18 10.99 -0.15 4.78
CA PHE A 18 11.35 1.24 4.59
C PHE A 18 12.54 1.63 5.45
N GLU A 19 12.48 1.27 6.73
CA GLU A 19 13.56 1.56 7.67
C GLU A 19 14.86 0.92 7.24
N LYS A 20 14.83 -0.36 6.88
CA LYS A 20 16.02 -1.08 6.44
C LYS A 20 16.61 -0.50 5.17
N PHE A 21 15.77 -0.08 4.24
CA PHE A 21 16.27 0.47 2.99
C PHE A 21 16.85 1.87 3.18
N TYR A 22 16.11 2.76 3.82
CA TYR A 22 16.53 4.16 3.94
C TYR A 22 17.63 4.37 4.99
N ASP A 23 17.55 3.65 6.10
CA ASP A 23 18.50 3.86 7.20
C ASP A 23 19.70 2.91 7.15
N LYS A 24 19.56 1.74 6.56
CA LYS A 24 20.59 0.70 6.61
C LYS A 24 21.07 0.26 5.22
N ASP A 25 20.68 0.94 4.19
CA ASP A 25 21.09 0.65 2.80
C ASP A 25 20.88 -0.82 2.40
N ASN A 26 19.83 -1.45 2.89
CA ASN A 26 19.54 -2.83 2.58
C ASN A 26 18.82 -2.94 1.23
N ASN A 27 19.54 -3.41 0.20
CA ASN A 27 18.99 -3.50 -1.15
C ASN A 27 17.82 -4.47 -1.27
N ALA A 28 17.84 -5.56 -0.52
CA ALA A 28 16.73 -6.52 -0.53
C ALA A 28 15.45 -5.87 0.01
N ALA A 29 15.60 -5.03 1.06
CA ALA A 29 14.47 -4.28 1.60
C ALA A 29 13.92 -3.29 0.56
N GLY A 30 14.80 -2.68 -0.23
CA GLY A 30 14.39 -1.78 -1.31
C GLY A 30 13.53 -2.49 -2.34
N THR A 31 13.89 -3.71 -2.70
CA THR A 31 13.09 -4.51 -3.63
C THR A 31 11.71 -4.80 -3.05
N ARG A 32 11.63 -5.12 -1.76
CA ARG A 32 10.35 -5.36 -1.09
C ARG A 32 9.51 -4.10 -1.01
N VAL A 33 10.15 -2.93 -0.78
CA VAL A 33 9.45 -1.65 -0.78
C VAL A 33 8.82 -1.39 -2.15
N ARG A 34 9.57 -1.60 -3.23
CA ARG A 34 9.04 -1.42 -4.59
C ARG A 34 7.85 -2.32 -4.86
N LYS A 35 7.95 -3.59 -4.46
CA LYS A 35 6.83 -4.52 -4.62
C LYS A 35 5.62 -4.09 -3.81
N GLY A 36 5.86 -3.64 -2.57
CA GLY A 36 4.78 -3.14 -1.71
C GLY A 36 4.09 -1.91 -2.30
N MET A 37 4.87 -1.03 -2.94
CA MET A 37 4.29 0.13 -3.62
C MET A 37 3.42 -0.28 -4.80
N GLN A 38 3.82 -1.31 -5.52
CA GLN A 38 3.00 -1.84 -6.61
C GLN A 38 1.69 -2.42 -6.09
N ASP A 39 1.76 -3.17 -4.98
CA ASP A 39 0.57 -3.73 -4.34
C ASP A 39 -0.34 -2.60 -3.82
N LEU A 40 0.25 -1.56 -3.24
CA LEU A 40 -0.49 -0.41 -2.75
C LEU A 40 -1.18 0.33 -3.90
N LYS A 41 -0.49 0.47 -5.01
CA LYS A 41 -1.05 1.09 -6.23
C LYS A 41 -2.29 0.32 -6.69
N ASN A 42 -2.21 -1.01 -6.69
CA ASN A 42 -3.32 -1.85 -7.10
C ASN A 42 -4.52 -1.72 -6.16
N LEU A 43 -4.26 -1.70 -4.86
CA LEU A 43 -5.30 -1.50 -3.86
C LEU A 43 -5.93 -0.12 -3.98
N ALA A 44 -5.09 0.90 -4.18
CA ALA A 44 -5.57 2.27 -4.35
C ALA A 44 -6.49 2.37 -5.58
N GLN A 45 -6.15 1.68 -6.66
CA GLN A 45 -6.97 1.67 -7.86
C GLN A 45 -8.33 1.02 -7.59
N GLU A 46 -8.35 -0.08 -6.87
CA GLU A 46 -9.60 -0.74 -6.49
C GLU A 46 -10.49 0.19 -5.67
N ILE A 47 -9.89 0.88 -4.71
CA ILE A 47 -10.62 1.81 -3.85
C ILE A 47 -11.20 2.96 -4.67
N ARG A 48 -10.41 3.50 -5.59
CA ARG A 48 -10.88 4.57 -6.48
C ARG A 48 -12.09 4.14 -7.29
N LEU A 49 -12.07 2.94 -7.83
CA LEU A 49 -13.19 2.40 -8.60
C LEU A 49 -14.41 2.19 -7.74
N GLU A 50 -14.23 1.71 -6.51
CA GLU A 50 -15.33 1.53 -5.56
C GLU A 50 -15.98 2.87 -5.20
N VAL A 51 -15.15 3.87 -4.92
CA VAL A 51 -15.65 5.21 -4.60
C VAL A 51 -16.48 5.78 -5.76
N GLN A 52 -15.97 5.61 -6.97
CA GLN A 52 -16.67 6.08 -8.17
C GLN A 52 -18.01 5.36 -8.33
N ASP A 53 -18.04 4.06 -8.13
CA ASP A 53 -19.24 3.25 -8.23
C ASP A 53 -20.29 3.66 -7.19
N ILE A 54 -19.86 3.84 -5.94
CA ILE A 54 -20.75 4.25 -4.85
C ILE A 54 -21.31 5.64 -5.11
N LYS A 55 -20.48 6.58 -5.57
CA LYS A 55 -20.92 7.95 -5.91
C LYS A 55 -21.95 7.93 -7.04
N ASN A 56 -21.75 7.06 -8.01
CA ASN A 56 -22.67 6.98 -9.15
C ASN A 56 -24.03 6.40 -8.77
N LYS A 57 -24.10 5.63 -7.72
CA LYS A 57 -25.34 5.06 -7.22
C LYS A 57 -26.14 6.02 -6.35
N GLY A 58 -25.43 6.95 -5.76
CA GLY A 58 -26.02 7.95 -4.89
C GLY A 58 -26.56 9.10 -5.67
#